data_38ba656b55e67bff2cd0a0df0c6b559b
#
_entry.id   38ba656b55e67bff2cd0a0df0c6b559b
#
_cell.length_a   1.000
_cell.length_b   1.000
_cell.length_c   1.000
_cell.angle_alpha   90.00
_cell.angle_beta   90.00
_cell.angle_gamma   90.00
#
_symmetry.space_group_name_H-M   'P 1'
#
loop_
_entity.id
_entity.type
_entity.pdbx_description
1 polymer ?
#
loop_
_entity_poly.entity_id
_entity_poly.type
_entity_poly.pdbx_seq_one_letter_code
_entity_poly.pdbx_strand_id
1 'polypeptide(L)'
;MFILETKGLNKTFVTGQGTPQTVLKDVHLQVSKGEFVAIMGPSGSGKSTLLYTISGMDRMTSGSVVFKGQDISGLSERELAELRLNQMGFIFQQMHLLKNLTIRDNIILSAYRAKIVSRRTINNRAAELMKKTGISALAERDITQVSGGQLQRAAICRSIINEPDILFGDEPTGALNSKGASEIMEILIDINQTGTTILLATHDAKVAAQAERVLYMLDGSIASEHRLGKFNRLNGDLKEREEKLAAWLFKLGF
;
A
#
# COMPACT_ATOMS: atom_id res chain seq x y z
N MET A 1 -19.61 -2.03 -3.70
CA MET A 1 -19.09 -1.13 -4.77
C MET A 1 -17.58 -1.30 -4.82
N PHE A 2 -17.04 -1.61 -6.00
CA PHE A 2 -15.60 -1.75 -6.17
C PHE A 2 -14.96 -0.36 -6.26
N ILE A 3 -13.84 -0.20 -5.56
CA ILE A 3 -13.03 1.03 -5.63
C ILE A 3 -11.99 0.93 -6.73
N LEU A 4 -11.50 -0.29 -6.96
CA LEU A 4 -10.48 -0.59 -7.97
C LEU A 4 -10.85 -1.86 -8.73
N GLU A 5 -10.76 -1.81 -10.05
CA GLU A 5 -10.99 -2.96 -10.93
C GLU A 5 -9.92 -3.01 -12.02
N THR A 6 -9.46 -4.20 -12.38
CA THR A 6 -8.61 -4.43 -13.55
C THR A 6 -9.22 -5.48 -14.47
N LYS A 7 -9.06 -5.32 -15.77
CA LYS A 7 -9.49 -6.30 -16.78
C LYS A 7 -8.37 -6.51 -17.78
N GLY A 8 -7.92 -7.76 -17.90
CA GLY A 8 -6.90 -8.15 -18.86
C GLY A 8 -5.58 -7.37 -18.72
N LEU A 9 -5.21 -7.00 -17.48
CA LEU A 9 -4.05 -6.13 -17.22
C LEU A 9 -2.76 -6.86 -17.53
N ASN A 10 -1.98 -6.30 -18.46
CA ASN A 10 -0.66 -6.79 -18.83
C ASN A 10 0.42 -5.72 -18.63
N LYS A 11 1.61 -6.14 -18.22
CA LYS A 11 2.79 -5.29 -18.16
C LYS A 11 4.00 -6.01 -18.72
N THR A 12 4.60 -5.42 -19.75
CA THR A 12 5.83 -5.88 -20.38
C THR A 12 6.86 -4.77 -20.32
N PHE A 13 8.06 -5.09 -19.84
CA PHE A 13 9.21 -4.21 -19.89
C PHE A 13 10.08 -4.54 -21.10
N VAL A 14 10.54 -3.51 -21.80
CA VAL A 14 11.50 -3.62 -22.90
C VAL A 14 12.76 -2.88 -22.47
N THR A 15 13.83 -3.60 -22.17
CA THR A 15 15.10 -3.02 -21.74
C THR A 15 16.09 -3.01 -22.90
N GLY A 16 16.38 -1.81 -23.44
CA GLY A 16 17.40 -1.61 -24.48
C GLY A 16 17.25 -2.52 -25.69
N GLN A 17 18.29 -3.32 -25.99
CA GLN A 17 18.28 -4.34 -27.06
C GLN A 17 17.80 -5.72 -26.56
N GLY A 18 17.21 -5.79 -25.35
CA GLY A 18 16.82 -7.04 -24.71
C GLY A 18 15.49 -7.61 -25.22
N THR A 19 15.26 -8.88 -24.90
CA THR A 19 13.98 -9.55 -25.13
C THR A 19 12.89 -8.92 -24.23
N PRO A 20 11.68 -8.62 -24.75
CA PRO A 20 10.58 -8.16 -23.93
C PRO A 20 10.27 -9.14 -22.80
N GLN A 21 10.21 -8.63 -21.56
CA GLN A 21 9.88 -9.42 -20.37
C GLN A 21 8.47 -9.05 -19.88
N THR A 22 7.54 -9.96 -20.03
CA THR A 22 6.17 -9.80 -19.51
C THR A 22 6.16 -10.16 -18.03
N VAL A 23 5.84 -9.18 -17.18
CA VAL A 23 5.81 -9.31 -15.72
C VAL A 23 4.39 -9.47 -15.19
N LEU A 24 3.39 -8.83 -15.81
CA LEU A 24 1.97 -9.07 -15.51
C LEU A 24 1.29 -9.68 -16.72
N LYS A 25 0.48 -10.71 -16.48
CA LYS A 25 -0.17 -11.51 -17.51
C LYS A 25 -1.65 -11.65 -17.19
N ASP A 26 -2.49 -10.99 -17.96
CA ASP A 26 -3.95 -11.10 -17.94
C ASP A 26 -4.56 -10.98 -16.51
N VAL A 27 -4.11 -9.96 -15.77
CA VAL A 27 -4.53 -9.81 -14.37
C VAL A 27 -5.93 -9.20 -14.29
N HIS A 28 -6.83 -9.95 -13.66
CA HIS A 28 -8.18 -9.53 -13.30
C HIS A 28 -8.27 -9.38 -11.78
N LEU A 29 -8.61 -8.18 -11.31
CA LEU A 29 -8.71 -7.85 -9.90
C LEU A 29 -9.90 -6.95 -9.64
N GLN A 30 -10.63 -7.21 -8.57
CA GLN A 30 -11.66 -6.32 -8.03
C GLN A 30 -11.40 -6.12 -6.54
N VAL A 31 -11.34 -4.86 -6.09
CA VAL A 31 -11.17 -4.49 -4.69
C VAL A 31 -12.36 -3.68 -4.24
N SER A 32 -13.01 -4.10 -3.15
CA SER A 32 -14.15 -3.39 -2.58
C SER A 32 -13.71 -2.17 -1.76
N LYS A 33 -14.56 -1.15 -1.70
CA LYS A 33 -14.28 0.00 -0.83
C LYS A 33 -14.20 -0.44 0.64
N GLY A 34 -13.14 0.00 1.34
CA GLY A 34 -12.86 -0.34 2.74
C GLY A 34 -12.34 -1.77 2.96
N GLU A 35 -12.06 -2.52 1.90
CA GLU A 35 -11.45 -3.85 1.99
C GLU A 35 -9.96 -3.75 2.33
N PHE A 36 -9.46 -4.67 3.14
CA PHE A 36 -8.02 -4.86 3.36
C PHE A 36 -7.58 -6.11 2.61
N VAL A 37 -6.80 -5.93 1.55
CA VAL A 37 -6.30 -7.01 0.69
C VAL A 37 -4.79 -7.13 0.83
N ALA A 38 -4.28 -8.33 1.05
CA ALA A 38 -2.86 -8.65 0.97
C ALA A 38 -2.55 -9.38 -0.35
N ILE A 39 -1.40 -9.06 -0.96
CA ILE A 39 -0.88 -9.73 -2.14
C ILE A 39 0.38 -10.49 -1.72
N MET A 40 0.34 -11.80 -1.78
CA MET A 40 1.46 -12.68 -1.49
C MET A 40 1.98 -13.37 -2.75
N GLY A 41 3.16 -13.96 -2.67
CA GLY A 41 3.80 -14.73 -3.74
C GLY A 41 5.31 -14.64 -3.66
N PRO A 42 6.03 -15.49 -4.39
CA PRO A 42 7.49 -15.52 -4.39
C PRO A 42 8.10 -14.19 -4.88
N SER A 43 9.40 -14.03 -4.63
CA SER A 43 10.15 -12.90 -5.22
C SER A 43 10.06 -12.97 -6.75
N GLY A 44 9.86 -11.83 -7.40
CA GLY A 44 9.71 -11.77 -8.86
C GLY A 44 8.32 -12.15 -9.41
N SER A 45 7.34 -12.51 -8.57
CA SER A 45 5.99 -12.84 -9.05
C SER A 45 5.17 -11.65 -9.62
N GLY A 46 5.67 -10.41 -9.46
CA GLY A 46 5.04 -9.22 -10.02
C GLY A 46 4.23 -8.37 -9.02
N LYS A 47 4.27 -8.63 -7.70
CA LYS A 47 3.49 -7.92 -6.66
C LYS A 47 3.68 -6.40 -6.69
N SER A 48 4.92 -5.92 -6.61
CA SER A 48 5.21 -4.47 -6.65
C SER A 48 4.85 -3.88 -8.01
N THR A 49 5.10 -4.61 -9.10
CA THR A 49 4.71 -4.19 -10.46
C THR A 49 3.19 -4.04 -10.56
N LEU A 50 2.42 -4.97 -9.96
CA LEU A 50 0.97 -4.86 -9.91
C LEU A 50 0.55 -3.59 -9.17
N LEU A 51 1.06 -3.34 -7.95
CA LEU A 51 0.75 -2.14 -7.16
C LEU A 51 1.04 -0.85 -7.95
N TYR A 52 2.21 -0.78 -8.60
CA TYR A 52 2.62 0.43 -9.34
C TYR A 52 1.81 0.61 -10.63
N THR A 53 1.43 -0.47 -11.30
CA THR A 53 0.63 -0.40 -12.52
C THR A 53 -0.81 0.01 -12.23
N ILE A 54 -1.46 -0.60 -11.22
CA ILE A 54 -2.87 -0.28 -10.89
C ILE A 54 -3.05 1.08 -10.24
N SER A 55 -2.00 1.66 -9.69
CA SER A 55 -1.99 3.01 -9.13
C SER A 55 -1.60 4.10 -10.15
N GLY A 56 -1.30 3.71 -11.37
CA GLY A 56 -0.82 4.62 -12.41
C GLY A 56 0.57 5.21 -12.16
N MET A 57 1.38 4.61 -11.26
CA MET A 57 2.80 4.97 -11.13
C MET A 57 3.62 4.45 -12.29
N ASP A 58 3.24 3.29 -12.81
CA ASP A 58 3.81 2.70 -14.01
C ASP A 58 2.69 2.45 -15.02
N ARG A 59 2.99 2.63 -16.31
CA ARG A 59 1.99 2.44 -17.36
C ARG A 59 1.83 0.96 -17.68
N MET A 60 0.59 0.51 -17.79
CA MET A 60 0.28 -0.80 -18.33
C MET A 60 0.67 -0.93 -19.81
N THR A 61 0.89 -2.14 -20.28
CA THR A 61 1.09 -2.41 -21.70
C THR A 61 -0.24 -2.61 -22.43
N SER A 62 -1.19 -3.29 -21.79
CA SER A 62 -2.56 -3.48 -22.29
C SER A 62 -3.51 -3.82 -21.14
N GLY A 63 -4.80 -3.84 -21.44
CA GLY A 63 -5.87 -4.04 -20.47
C GLY A 63 -6.48 -2.71 -20.00
N SER A 64 -7.15 -2.73 -18.86
CA SER A 64 -7.73 -1.53 -18.26
C SER A 64 -7.64 -1.53 -16.74
N VAL A 65 -7.60 -0.33 -16.17
CA VAL A 65 -7.69 -0.08 -14.72
C VAL A 65 -8.77 0.96 -14.49
N VAL A 66 -9.77 0.60 -13.69
CA VAL A 66 -10.86 1.50 -13.30
C VAL A 66 -10.73 1.81 -11.81
N PHE A 67 -10.64 3.08 -11.45
CA PHE A 67 -10.59 3.56 -10.08
C PHE A 67 -11.81 4.45 -9.80
N LYS A 68 -12.62 4.09 -8.79
CA LYS A 68 -13.88 4.77 -8.44
C LYS A 68 -14.82 4.98 -9.62
N GLY A 69 -14.88 4.01 -10.54
CA GLY A 69 -15.72 4.07 -11.74
C GLY A 69 -15.11 4.84 -12.91
N GLN A 70 -13.94 5.46 -12.76
CA GLN A 70 -13.20 6.14 -13.80
C GLN A 70 -12.12 5.23 -14.38
N ASP A 71 -12.10 5.04 -15.70
CA ASP A 71 -10.97 4.40 -16.38
C ASP A 71 -9.76 5.34 -16.34
N ILE A 72 -8.67 4.86 -15.70
CA ILE A 72 -7.43 5.63 -15.58
C ILE A 72 -6.38 5.24 -16.63
N SER A 73 -6.67 4.26 -17.48
CA SER A 73 -5.73 3.71 -18.46
C SER A 73 -5.27 4.74 -19.51
N GLY A 74 -6.17 5.64 -19.89
CA GLY A 74 -5.92 6.69 -20.90
C GLY A 74 -5.51 8.04 -20.34
N LEU A 75 -5.43 8.19 -19.00
CA LEU A 75 -5.10 9.48 -18.39
C LEU A 75 -3.65 9.90 -18.70
N SER A 76 -3.45 11.21 -18.85
CA SER A 76 -2.11 11.81 -18.94
C SER A 76 -1.35 11.66 -17.60
N GLU A 77 -0.03 11.78 -17.64
CA GLU A 77 0.78 11.72 -16.42
C GLU A 77 0.39 12.81 -15.40
N ARG A 78 -0.01 13.98 -15.89
CA ARG A 78 -0.49 15.06 -15.02
C ARG A 78 -1.77 14.67 -14.27
N GLU A 79 -2.74 14.10 -14.98
CA GLU A 79 -4.00 13.64 -14.38
C GLU A 79 -3.76 12.48 -13.40
N LEU A 80 -2.90 11.52 -13.76
CA LEU A 80 -2.50 10.44 -12.88
C LEU A 80 -1.78 10.97 -11.62
N ALA A 81 -0.90 11.96 -11.76
CA ALA A 81 -0.21 12.58 -10.63
C ALA A 81 -1.20 13.31 -9.69
N GLU A 82 -2.19 14.01 -10.24
CA GLU A 82 -3.25 14.65 -9.46
C GLU A 82 -4.14 13.61 -8.75
N LEU A 83 -4.48 12.51 -9.42
CA LEU A 83 -5.23 11.40 -8.84
C LEU A 83 -4.46 10.76 -7.67
N ARG A 84 -3.19 10.43 -7.88
CA ARG A 84 -2.32 9.88 -6.83
C ARG A 84 -2.18 10.83 -5.64
N LEU A 85 -1.96 12.11 -5.90
CA LEU A 85 -1.78 13.12 -4.86
C LEU A 85 -3.01 13.23 -3.94
N ASN A 86 -4.20 13.15 -4.52
CA ASN A 86 -5.45 13.51 -3.84
C ASN A 86 -6.23 12.30 -3.31
N GLN A 87 -6.10 11.13 -3.93
CA GLN A 87 -7.00 10.00 -3.65
C GLN A 87 -6.25 8.69 -3.34
N MET A 88 -4.92 8.64 -3.51
CA MET A 88 -4.12 7.45 -3.28
C MET A 88 -2.99 7.74 -2.31
N GLY A 89 -2.78 6.86 -1.34
CA GLY A 89 -1.61 6.89 -0.45
C GLY A 89 -0.63 5.78 -0.82
N PHE A 90 0.66 6.01 -0.51
CA PHE A 90 1.71 5.04 -0.82
C PHE A 90 2.68 4.88 0.34
N ILE A 91 2.91 3.62 0.73
CA ILE A 91 3.94 3.22 1.68
C ILE A 91 4.90 2.29 0.93
N PHE A 92 6.14 2.70 0.81
CA PHE A 92 7.20 1.94 0.13
C PHE A 92 8.07 1.20 1.15
N GLN A 93 8.70 0.12 0.73
CA GLN A 93 9.72 -0.57 1.50
C GLN A 93 10.88 0.38 1.87
N GLN A 94 11.34 1.18 0.91
CA GLN A 94 12.21 2.32 1.15
C GLN A 94 11.33 3.56 1.34
N MET A 95 11.38 4.16 2.50
CA MET A 95 10.43 5.20 2.94
C MET A 95 10.43 6.47 2.07
N HIS A 96 11.48 6.71 1.28
CA HIS A 96 11.64 7.87 0.38
C HIS A 96 11.33 9.22 1.06
N LEU A 97 11.78 9.38 2.31
CA LEU A 97 11.71 10.66 3.01
C LEU A 97 12.86 11.58 2.54
N LEU A 98 12.57 12.87 2.43
CA LEU A 98 13.52 13.86 1.97
C LEU A 98 14.48 14.24 3.10
N LYS A 99 15.79 14.12 2.86
CA LYS A 99 16.85 14.33 3.87
C LYS A 99 16.94 15.76 4.39
N ASN A 100 16.55 16.74 3.57
CA ASN A 100 16.67 18.16 3.90
C ASN A 100 15.41 18.72 4.58
N LEU A 101 14.50 17.87 5.01
CA LEU A 101 13.23 18.23 5.65
C LEU A 101 13.12 17.56 7.01
N THR A 102 12.47 18.25 7.95
CA THR A 102 12.06 17.66 9.23
C THR A 102 11.06 16.52 9.01
N ILE A 103 10.82 15.71 10.05
CA ILE A 103 9.76 14.67 10.02
C ILE A 103 8.40 15.31 9.69
N ARG A 104 8.05 16.42 10.36
CA ARG A 104 6.80 17.15 10.08
C ARG A 104 6.72 17.63 8.64
N ASP A 105 7.79 18.24 8.12
CA ASP A 105 7.79 18.79 6.76
C ASP A 105 7.66 17.68 5.70
N ASN A 106 8.27 16.52 5.92
CA ASN A 106 8.07 15.34 5.09
C ASN A 106 6.59 14.90 5.07
N ILE A 107 5.90 14.96 6.21
CA ILE A 107 4.49 14.55 6.32
C ILE A 107 3.58 15.52 5.58
N ILE A 108 3.78 16.84 5.76
CA ILE A 108 2.85 17.86 5.23
C ILE A 108 3.09 18.22 3.76
N LEU A 109 4.22 17.84 3.18
CA LEU A 109 4.65 18.27 1.84
C LEU A 109 3.60 17.97 0.76
N SER A 110 3.07 16.74 0.73
CA SER A 110 2.05 16.34 -0.25
C SER A 110 0.75 17.14 -0.09
N ALA A 111 0.31 17.39 1.15
CA ALA A 111 -0.88 18.17 1.42
C ALA A 111 -0.71 19.66 1.06
N TYR A 112 0.48 20.21 1.29
CA TYR A 112 0.79 21.58 0.84
C TYR A 112 0.79 21.69 -0.69
N ARG A 113 1.21 20.65 -1.38
CA ARG A 113 1.17 20.59 -2.86
C ARG A 113 -0.26 20.43 -3.39
N ALA A 114 -1.10 19.62 -2.71
CA ALA A 114 -2.49 19.37 -3.08
C ALA A 114 -3.37 20.64 -2.98
N LYS A 115 -3.12 21.50 -1.98
CA LYS A 115 -3.84 22.77 -1.74
C LYS A 115 -5.37 22.62 -1.58
N ILE A 116 -5.83 21.45 -1.13
CA ILE A 116 -7.28 21.18 -0.95
C ILE A 116 -7.84 21.88 0.27
N VAL A 117 -7.03 21.96 1.34
CA VAL A 117 -7.43 22.59 2.62
C VAL A 117 -6.41 23.61 3.08
N SER A 118 -6.76 24.42 4.09
CA SER A 118 -5.89 25.46 4.63
C SER A 118 -4.62 24.87 5.27
N ARG A 119 -3.52 25.65 5.28
CA ARG A 119 -2.27 25.26 5.97
C ARG A 119 -2.51 24.95 7.45
N ARG A 120 -3.38 25.69 8.11
CA ARG A 120 -3.74 25.45 9.52
C ARG A 120 -4.38 24.06 9.68
N THR A 121 -5.30 23.69 8.79
CA THR A 121 -5.94 22.36 8.79
C THR A 121 -4.90 21.27 8.58
N ILE A 122 -3.98 21.44 7.61
CA ILE A 122 -2.91 20.47 7.32
C ILE A 122 -2.03 20.27 8.55
N ASN A 123 -1.57 21.36 9.18
CA ASN A 123 -0.69 21.27 10.35
C ASN A 123 -1.37 20.61 11.54
N ASN A 124 -2.66 20.91 11.80
CA ASN A 124 -3.41 20.25 12.85
C ASN A 124 -3.56 18.75 12.58
N ARG A 125 -3.90 18.37 11.34
CA ARG A 125 -4.00 16.97 10.92
C ARG A 125 -2.66 16.24 11.06
N ALA A 126 -1.56 16.86 10.65
CA ALA A 126 -0.22 16.28 10.83
C ALA A 126 0.10 16.04 12.31
N ALA A 127 -0.20 17.00 13.18
CA ALA A 127 0.01 16.85 14.62
C ALA A 127 -0.83 15.70 15.21
N GLU A 128 -2.10 15.56 14.80
CA GLU A 128 -2.96 14.45 15.21
C GLU A 128 -2.45 13.10 14.73
N LEU A 129 -2.02 13.00 13.45
CA LEU A 129 -1.45 11.78 12.89
C LEU A 129 -0.17 11.38 13.61
N MET A 130 0.73 12.33 13.85
CA MET A 130 1.96 12.10 14.61
C MET A 130 1.68 11.65 16.05
N LYS A 131 0.62 12.18 16.68
CA LYS A 131 0.20 11.77 18.02
C LYS A 131 -0.33 10.32 18.00
N LYS A 132 -1.20 9.98 17.04
CA LYS A 132 -1.77 8.63 16.89
C LYS A 132 -0.67 7.58 16.61
N THR A 133 0.36 7.95 15.88
CA THR A 133 1.48 7.05 15.54
C THR A 133 2.66 7.11 16.53
N GLY A 134 2.55 7.91 17.62
CA GLY A 134 3.55 7.97 18.68
C GLY A 134 4.86 8.64 18.29
N ILE A 135 4.85 9.57 17.32
CA ILE A 135 6.05 10.27 16.83
C ILE A 135 6.00 11.80 17.03
N SER A 136 5.08 12.32 17.84
CA SER A 136 4.94 13.78 18.05
C SER A 136 6.23 14.46 18.52
N ALA A 137 7.02 13.81 19.39
CA ALA A 137 8.28 14.35 19.89
C ALA A 137 9.37 14.46 18.81
N LEU A 138 9.15 13.89 17.63
CA LEU A 138 10.11 13.84 16.53
C LEU A 138 9.82 14.89 15.44
N ALA A 139 8.79 15.74 15.61
CA ALA A 139 8.32 16.66 14.58
C ALA A 139 9.42 17.48 13.93
N GLU A 140 10.30 18.06 14.76
CA GLU A 140 11.39 18.94 14.32
C GLU A 140 12.73 18.19 14.09
N ARG A 141 12.74 16.86 14.21
CA ARG A 141 13.94 16.06 14.00
C ARG A 141 14.22 15.87 12.51
N ASP A 142 15.51 15.80 12.19
CA ASP A 142 16.00 15.33 10.89
C ASP A 142 15.79 13.81 10.77
N ILE A 143 15.63 13.31 9.57
CA ILE A 143 15.42 11.87 9.33
C ILE A 143 16.61 11.00 9.74
N THR A 144 17.80 11.56 9.84
CA THR A 144 19.02 10.87 10.30
C THR A 144 19.08 10.67 11.81
N GLN A 145 18.19 11.35 12.56
CA GLN A 145 18.15 11.33 14.02
C GLN A 145 17.09 10.37 14.59
N VAL A 146 16.44 9.57 13.74
CA VAL A 146 15.31 8.73 14.11
C VAL A 146 15.50 7.30 13.65
N SER A 147 14.88 6.35 14.33
CA SER A 147 14.97 4.92 13.98
C SER A 147 14.16 4.56 12.74
N GLY A 148 14.46 3.41 12.11
CA GLY A 148 13.74 2.92 10.92
C GLY A 148 12.23 2.77 11.17
N GLY A 149 11.80 2.27 12.33
CA GLY A 149 10.38 2.17 12.66
C GLY A 149 9.70 3.53 12.83
N GLN A 150 10.42 4.53 13.36
CA GLN A 150 9.93 5.91 13.46
C GLN A 150 9.81 6.57 12.08
N LEU A 151 10.78 6.32 11.19
CA LEU A 151 10.71 6.76 9.79
C LEU A 151 9.54 6.13 9.06
N GLN A 152 9.27 4.84 9.30
CA GLN A 152 8.13 4.14 8.70
C GLN A 152 6.80 4.75 9.15
N ARG A 153 6.66 5.09 10.44
CA ARG A 153 5.47 5.78 10.95
C ARG A 153 5.30 7.17 10.32
N ALA A 154 6.39 7.91 10.11
CA ALA A 154 6.36 9.19 9.40
C ALA A 154 5.94 9.00 7.93
N ALA A 155 6.44 7.97 7.23
CA ALA A 155 6.02 7.64 5.87
C ALA A 155 4.53 7.28 5.79
N ILE A 156 4.00 6.56 6.78
CA ILE A 156 2.56 6.28 6.89
C ILE A 156 1.78 7.59 7.09
N CYS A 157 2.18 8.45 8.02
CA CYS A 157 1.53 9.75 8.22
C CYS A 157 1.49 10.57 6.92
N ARG A 158 2.62 10.60 6.16
CA ARG A 158 2.68 11.26 4.85
C ARG A 158 1.72 10.64 3.84
N SER A 159 1.58 9.32 3.84
CA SER A 159 0.71 8.62 2.87
C SER A 159 -0.78 8.89 3.09
N ILE A 160 -1.18 9.22 4.33
CA ILE A 160 -2.59 9.43 4.68
C ILE A 160 -2.95 10.90 4.98
N ILE A 161 -2.01 11.84 4.88
CA ILE A 161 -2.25 13.26 5.22
C ILE A 161 -3.37 13.89 4.37
N ASN A 162 -3.55 13.43 3.13
CA ASN A 162 -4.59 13.88 2.20
C ASN A 162 -5.90 13.05 2.30
N GLU A 163 -6.02 12.15 3.29
CA GLU A 163 -7.20 11.28 3.49
C GLU A 163 -7.55 10.47 2.23
N PRO A 164 -6.60 9.65 1.72
CA PRO A 164 -6.81 8.91 0.48
C PRO A 164 -7.93 7.88 0.62
N ASP A 165 -8.60 7.58 -0.49
CA ASP A 165 -9.61 6.51 -0.57
C ASP A 165 -8.99 5.10 -0.55
N ILE A 166 -7.74 4.98 -1.06
CA ILE A 166 -6.97 3.73 -1.09
C ILE A 166 -5.51 3.97 -0.71
N LEU A 167 -4.95 3.03 0.05
CA LEU A 167 -3.56 2.99 0.48
C LEU A 167 -2.87 1.77 -0.13
N PHE A 168 -1.82 2.00 -0.89
CA PHE A 168 -0.95 0.97 -1.43
C PHE A 168 0.29 0.80 -0.54
N GLY A 169 0.60 -0.42 -0.13
CA GLY A 169 1.79 -0.75 0.66
C GLY A 169 2.65 -1.77 -0.06
N ASP A 170 3.90 -1.44 -0.33
CA ASP A 170 4.89 -2.37 -0.88
C ASP A 170 5.88 -2.75 0.22
N GLU A 171 5.68 -3.91 0.82
CA GLU A 171 6.46 -4.44 1.96
C GLU A 171 6.71 -3.46 3.12
N PRO A 172 5.66 -2.82 3.67
CA PRO A 172 5.83 -1.74 4.65
C PRO A 172 6.47 -2.17 5.98
N THR A 173 6.60 -3.47 6.21
CA THR A 173 7.21 -4.05 7.42
C THR A 173 8.54 -4.74 7.16
N GLY A 174 8.96 -4.87 5.90
CA GLY A 174 10.09 -5.69 5.48
C GLY A 174 11.47 -5.30 6.05
N ALA A 175 11.63 -4.05 6.47
CA ALA A 175 12.86 -3.56 7.09
C ALA A 175 12.81 -3.51 8.63
N LEU A 176 11.76 -4.05 9.27
CA LEU A 176 11.50 -3.92 10.70
C LEU A 176 11.65 -5.27 11.42
N ASN A 177 11.98 -5.22 12.71
CA ASN A 177 11.88 -6.39 13.57
C ASN A 177 10.41 -6.72 13.87
N SER A 178 10.13 -7.90 14.41
CA SER A 178 8.78 -8.41 14.67
C SER A 178 7.91 -7.44 15.49
N LYS A 179 8.49 -6.75 16.49
CA LYS A 179 7.76 -5.77 17.31
C LYS A 179 7.38 -4.55 16.45
N GLY A 180 8.33 -3.98 15.70
CA GLY A 180 8.07 -2.85 14.81
C GLY A 180 7.05 -3.19 13.73
N ALA A 181 7.12 -4.41 13.17
CA ALA A 181 6.14 -4.89 12.19
C ALA A 181 4.73 -4.94 12.79
N SER A 182 4.56 -5.48 14.01
CA SER A 182 3.26 -5.50 14.71
C SER A 182 2.72 -4.09 14.93
N GLU A 183 3.55 -3.15 15.38
CA GLU A 183 3.15 -1.76 15.62
C GLU A 183 2.70 -1.05 14.32
N ILE A 184 3.37 -1.32 13.18
CA ILE A 184 2.95 -0.80 11.88
C ILE A 184 1.63 -1.42 11.44
N MET A 185 1.44 -2.73 11.63
CA MET A 185 0.19 -3.39 11.28
C MET A 185 -0.98 -2.87 12.11
N GLU A 186 -0.79 -2.57 13.40
CA GLU A 186 -1.80 -1.93 14.23
C GLU A 186 -2.26 -0.59 13.65
N ILE A 187 -1.31 0.25 13.22
CA ILE A 187 -1.62 1.53 12.57
C ILE A 187 -2.41 1.32 11.28
N LEU A 188 -2.00 0.36 10.43
CA LEU A 188 -2.69 0.08 9.17
C LEU A 188 -4.11 -0.44 9.38
N ILE A 189 -4.32 -1.30 10.38
CA ILE A 189 -5.64 -1.79 10.77
C ILE A 189 -6.54 -0.63 11.24
N ASP A 190 -6.00 0.27 12.08
CA ASP A 190 -6.75 1.45 12.53
C ASP A 190 -7.15 2.35 11.35
N ILE A 191 -6.26 2.56 10.40
CA ILE A 191 -6.54 3.30 9.16
C ILE A 191 -7.65 2.60 8.35
N ASN A 192 -7.58 1.28 8.18
CA ASN A 192 -8.60 0.53 7.45
C ASN A 192 -9.97 0.61 8.15
N GLN A 193 -10.01 0.54 9.48
CA GLN A 193 -11.23 0.66 10.27
C GLN A 193 -11.92 2.03 10.11
N THR A 194 -11.19 3.08 9.74
CA THR A 194 -11.79 4.38 9.37
C THR A 194 -12.42 4.41 7.98
N GLY A 195 -12.33 3.30 7.22
CA GLY A 195 -12.94 3.15 5.90
C GLY A 195 -11.96 3.27 4.72
N THR A 196 -10.68 3.52 4.96
CA THR A 196 -9.65 3.53 3.91
C THR A 196 -9.42 2.11 3.39
N THR A 197 -9.47 1.92 2.07
CA THR A 197 -9.11 0.65 1.43
C THR A 197 -7.60 0.44 1.50
N ILE A 198 -7.15 -0.79 1.79
CA ILE A 198 -5.70 -1.10 1.81
C ILE A 198 -5.40 -2.25 0.86
N LEU A 199 -4.40 -2.06 0.02
CA LEU A 199 -3.82 -3.09 -0.82
C LEU A 199 -2.32 -3.20 -0.53
N LEU A 200 -1.90 -4.34 0.04
CA LEU A 200 -0.58 -4.52 0.63
C LEU A 200 0.15 -5.69 -0.01
N ALA A 201 1.32 -5.47 -0.62
CA ALA A 201 2.22 -6.54 -1.01
C ALA A 201 3.10 -6.94 0.17
N THR A 202 3.19 -8.24 0.44
CA THR A 202 4.04 -8.79 1.50
C THR A 202 4.40 -10.25 1.21
N HIS A 203 5.55 -10.68 1.71
CA HIS A 203 5.93 -12.10 1.78
C HIS A 203 5.72 -12.69 3.18
N ASP A 204 5.32 -11.87 4.16
CA ASP A 204 5.12 -12.29 5.55
C ASP A 204 3.67 -12.76 5.76
N ALA A 205 3.51 -14.07 6.04
CA ALA A 205 2.20 -14.68 6.29
C ALA A 205 1.50 -14.09 7.53
N LYS A 206 2.26 -13.65 8.55
CA LYS A 206 1.71 -13.03 9.76
C LYS A 206 1.10 -11.65 9.44
N VAL A 207 1.72 -10.90 8.55
CA VAL A 207 1.19 -9.63 8.03
C VAL A 207 -0.06 -9.89 7.20
N ALA A 208 0.00 -10.84 6.25
CA ALA A 208 -1.11 -11.18 5.37
C ALA A 208 -2.33 -11.76 6.10
N ALA A 209 -2.11 -12.50 7.20
CA ALA A 209 -3.20 -13.06 8.02
C ALA A 209 -4.09 -11.99 8.68
N GLN A 210 -3.66 -10.73 8.73
CA GLN A 210 -4.42 -9.60 9.24
C GLN A 210 -5.29 -8.92 8.17
N ALA A 211 -5.15 -9.32 6.89
CA ALA A 211 -5.98 -8.84 5.81
C ALA A 211 -7.33 -9.57 5.76
N GLU A 212 -8.35 -8.95 5.15
CA GLU A 212 -9.66 -9.58 4.92
C GLU A 212 -9.60 -10.65 3.83
N ARG A 213 -8.75 -10.41 2.80
CA ARG A 213 -8.52 -11.29 1.66
C ARG A 213 -7.05 -11.31 1.29
N VAL A 214 -6.57 -12.49 0.93
CA VAL A 214 -5.20 -12.71 0.46
C VAL A 214 -5.24 -13.19 -0.98
N LEU A 215 -4.49 -12.52 -1.85
CA LEU A 215 -4.26 -12.91 -3.24
C LEU A 215 -2.88 -13.56 -3.33
N TYR A 216 -2.79 -14.68 -4.03
CA TYR A 216 -1.51 -15.32 -4.31
C TYR A 216 -1.12 -15.08 -5.76
N MET A 217 -0.02 -14.38 -5.95
CA MET A 217 0.56 -14.13 -7.27
C MET A 217 1.66 -15.12 -7.59
N LEU A 218 1.58 -15.70 -8.78
CA LEU A 218 2.58 -16.58 -9.35
C LEU A 218 2.80 -16.22 -10.83
N ASP A 219 4.05 -16.09 -11.25
CA ASP A 219 4.45 -15.86 -12.64
C ASP A 219 3.69 -14.73 -13.37
N GLY A 220 3.36 -13.68 -12.63
CA GLY A 220 2.70 -12.48 -13.16
C GLY A 220 1.19 -12.51 -13.20
N SER A 221 0.55 -13.55 -12.66
CA SER A 221 -0.90 -13.71 -12.61
C SER A 221 -1.38 -13.91 -11.17
N ILE A 222 -2.66 -13.62 -10.89
CA ILE A 222 -3.32 -13.99 -9.64
C ILE A 222 -3.72 -15.45 -9.77
N ALA A 223 -2.96 -16.34 -9.13
CA ALA A 223 -3.16 -17.79 -9.23
C ALA A 223 -4.27 -18.30 -8.32
N SER A 224 -4.49 -17.65 -7.17
CA SER A 224 -5.51 -18.05 -6.19
C SER A 224 -5.87 -16.91 -5.26
N GLU A 225 -7.02 -17.02 -4.59
CA GLU A 225 -7.41 -16.10 -3.51
C GLU A 225 -7.94 -16.86 -2.29
N HIS A 226 -7.73 -16.28 -1.10
CA HIS A 226 -8.23 -16.80 0.16
C HIS A 226 -8.90 -15.71 0.97
N ARG A 227 -10.13 -15.93 1.42
CA ARG A 227 -10.91 -14.98 2.23
C ARG A 227 -10.86 -15.39 3.69
N LEU A 228 -10.25 -14.53 4.50
CA LEU A 228 -10.13 -14.70 5.95
C LEU A 228 -11.24 -13.96 6.73
N GLY A 229 -11.98 -13.05 6.05
CA GLY A 229 -12.93 -12.14 6.69
C GLY A 229 -12.25 -11.00 7.43
N LYS A 230 -13.03 -10.03 7.90
CA LYS A 230 -12.49 -8.86 8.60
C LYS A 230 -11.75 -9.24 9.86
N PHE A 231 -10.52 -8.73 9.98
CA PHE A 231 -9.71 -8.95 11.18
C PHE A 231 -10.18 -8.03 12.31
N ASN A 232 -10.39 -8.63 13.49
CA ASN A 232 -10.67 -7.88 14.72
C ASN A 232 -9.66 -8.30 15.80
N ARG A 233 -8.83 -7.35 16.22
CA ARG A 233 -7.81 -7.58 17.26
C ARG A 233 -8.38 -8.10 18.57
N LEU A 234 -9.62 -7.73 18.90
CA LEU A 234 -10.29 -8.15 20.15
C LEU A 234 -10.66 -9.64 20.15
N ASN A 235 -10.76 -10.27 18.99
CA ASN A 235 -11.10 -11.70 18.89
C ASN A 235 -9.94 -12.63 19.28
N GLY A 236 -8.69 -12.13 19.24
CA GLY A 236 -7.50 -12.94 19.53
C GLY A 236 -7.24 -14.07 18.51
N ASP A 237 -7.86 -14.01 17.32
CA ASP A 237 -7.88 -15.08 16.32
C ASP A 237 -6.68 -15.04 15.34
N LEU A 238 -5.70 -14.16 15.55
CA LEU A 238 -4.57 -13.99 14.62
C LEU A 238 -3.83 -15.31 14.38
N LYS A 239 -3.56 -16.08 15.44
CA LYS A 239 -2.85 -17.37 15.32
C LYS A 239 -3.63 -18.37 14.47
N GLU A 240 -4.93 -18.49 14.66
CA GLU A 240 -5.80 -19.36 13.87
C GLU A 240 -5.81 -18.92 12.38
N ARG A 241 -5.82 -17.63 12.13
CA ARG A 241 -5.76 -17.05 10.76
C ARG A 241 -4.41 -17.33 10.11
N GLU A 242 -3.31 -17.21 10.86
CA GLU A 242 -1.96 -17.59 10.39
C GLU A 242 -1.90 -19.08 10.01
N GLU A 243 -2.44 -19.96 10.84
CA GLU A 243 -2.46 -21.41 10.59
C GLU A 243 -3.29 -21.74 9.35
N LYS A 244 -4.48 -21.14 9.19
CA LYS A 244 -5.33 -21.31 8.00
C LYS A 244 -4.63 -20.81 6.72
N LEU A 245 -4.01 -19.65 6.81
CA LEU A 245 -3.28 -19.07 5.68
C LEU A 245 -2.07 -19.92 5.30
N ALA A 246 -1.27 -20.37 6.28
CA ALA A 246 -0.12 -21.24 6.05
C ALA A 246 -0.53 -22.58 5.39
N ALA A 247 -1.61 -23.19 5.87
CA ALA A 247 -2.14 -24.43 5.27
C ALA A 247 -2.61 -24.23 3.82
N TRP A 248 -3.17 -23.06 3.50
CA TRP A 248 -3.56 -22.72 2.14
C TRP A 248 -2.34 -22.44 1.24
N LEU A 249 -1.37 -21.68 1.72
CA LEU A 249 -0.12 -21.39 0.98
C LEU A 249 0.67 -22.67 0.71
N PHE A 250 0.77 -23.57 1.68
CA PHE A 250 1.44 -24.87 1.51
C PHE A 250 0.84 -25.69 0.35
N LYS A 251 -0.49 -25.68 0.18
CA LYS A 251 -1.16 -26.36 -0.97
C LYS A 251 -0.81 -25.73 -2.32
N LEU A 252 -0.36 -24.47 -2.33
CA LEU A 252 0.07 -23.73 -3.53
C LEU A 252 1.57 -23.87 -3.79
N GLY A 253 2.31 -24.60 -2.95
CA GLY A 253 3.75 -24.81 -3.08
C GLY A 253 4.60 -23.65 -2.54
N PHE A 254 4.06 -22.86 -1.63
CA PHE A 254 4.75 -21.73 -1.01
C PHE A 254 5.28 -22.09 0.39
#